data_3f32b357802bf47a22ef1baf717d3b0e
#
_entry.id   3f32b357802bf47a22ef1baf717d3b0e
#
_cell.length_a   1.000
_cell.length_b   1.000
_cell.length_c   1.000
_cell.angle_alpha   90.00
_cell.angle_beta   90.00
_cell.angle_gamma   90.00
#
_symmetry.space_group_name_H-M   'P 1'
#
loop_
_entity.id
_entity.type
_entity.pdbx_description
1 polymer ?
#
loop_
_entity_poly.entity_id
_entity_poly.type
_entity_poly.pdbx_seq_one_letter_code
_entity_poly.pdbx_strand_id
1 'polypeptide(L)'
;MIKIALCTDTYYMMACGPCVVSIFEHHREQPCHIYVITKSLPQVDVEGLEQIAARYGGRLTVKTIHPEILQGLKVSDRFRESIYYRFLLPDLFPDEEKMLYMDCDILVNDSLQELWRTDIEGYACAVVEDQEADDITLQNRIGVYGTPYFNSGVLLVNMDYWRKHNVACR
;
A
#
# COMPACT_ATOMS: atom_id res chain seq x y z
N MET A 1 -4.99 -6.37 15.13
CA MET A 1 -5.74 -6.28 13.84
C MET A 1 -4.78 -5.80 12.79
N ILE A 2 -4.67 -6.51 11.66
CA ILE A 2 -3.82 -6.10 10.53
C ILE A 2 -4.47 -4.91 9.84
N LYS A 3 -3.69 -3.86 9.54
CA LYS A 3 -4.12 -2.67 8.82
C LYS A 3 -3.43 -2.65 7.47
N ILE A 4 -4.22 -2.70 6.40
CA ILE A 4 -3.74 -2.85 5.03
C ILE A 4 -4.16 -1.63 4.22
N ALA A 5 -3.22 -1.01 3.52
CA ALA A 5 -3.45 0.10 2.61
C ALA A 5 -3.26 -0.36 1.17
N LEU A 6 -4.28 -0.17 0.35
CA LEU A 6 -4.27 -0.38 -1.09
C LEU A 6 -4.46 0.98 -1.77
N CYS A 7 -3.56 1.36 -2.67
CA CYS A 7 -3.69 2.58 -3.44
C CYS A 7 -4.17 2.24 -4.85
N THR A 8 -5.28 2.86 -5.27
CA THR A 8 -5.89 2.54 -6.57
C THR A 8 -6.47 3.78 -7.25
N ASP A 9 -6.75 3.63 -8.52
CA ASP A 9 -7.55 4.54 -9.32
C ASP A 9 -8.57 3.73 -10.14
N THR A 10 -9.40 4.43 -10.91
CA THR A 10 -10.45 3.80 -11.72
C THR A 10 -9.91 2.75 -12.71
N TYR A 11 -8.66 2.91 -13.17
CA TYR A 11 -8.04 1.99 -14.11
C TYR A 11 -7.66 0.66 -13.44
N TYR A 12 -7.11 0.71 -12.22
CA TYR A 12 -6.69 -0.47 -11.47
C TYR A 12 -7.81 -1.08 -10.62
N MET A 13 -9.02 -0.53 -10.65
CA MET A 13 -10.13 -1.03 -9.85
C MET A 13 -10.48 -2.50 -10.17
N MET A 14 -10.29 -2.91 -11.44
CA MET A 14 -10.52 -4.30 -11.87
C MET A 14 -9.57 -5.30 -11.17
N ALA A 15 -8.35 -4.88 -10.82
CA ALA A 15 -7.40 -5.69 -10.06
C ALA A 15 -7.63 -5.57 -8.54
N CYS A 16 -8.05 -4.41 -8.07
CA CYS A 16 -8.29 -4.14 -6.65
C CYS A 16 -9.37 -5.05 -6.03
N GLY A 17 -10.45 -5.31 -6.75
CA GLY A 17 -11.52 -6.21 -6.28
C GLY A 17 -11.00 -7.62 -5.93
N PRO A 18 -10.36 -8.34 -6.87
CA PRO A 18 -9.72 -9.63 -6.59
C PRO A 18 -8.68 -9.60 -5.45
N CYS A 19 -7.88 -8.54 -5.37
CA CYS A 19 -6.94 -8.34 -4.26
C CYS A 19 -7.68 -8.32 -2.91
N VAL A 20 -8.71 -7.48 -2.77
CA VAL A 20 -9.53 -7.37 -1.54
C VAL A 20 -10.18 -8.71 -1.19
N VAL A 21 -10.72 -9.43 -2.18
CA VAL A 21 -11.29 -10.77 -1.98
C VAL A 21 -10.23 -11.73 -1.43
N SER A 22 -9.04 -11.77 -2.04
CA SER A 22 -7.97 -12.68 -1.62
C SER A 22 -7.49 -12.40 -0.20
N ILE A 23 -7.42 -11.12 0.21
CA ILE A 23 -7.09 -10.73 1.57
C ILE A 23 -8.14 -11.27 2.55
N PHE A 24 -9.42 -10.99 2.31
CA PHE A 24 -10.47 -11.44 3.22
C PHE A 24 -10.61 -12.97 3.26
N GLU A 25 -10.39 -13.66 2.15
CA GLU A 25 -10.45 -15.13 2.09
C GLU A 25 -9.45 -15.77 3.06
N HIS A 26 -8.24 -15.23 3.16
CA HIS A 26 -7.17 -15.76 4.02
C HIS A 26 -7.16 -15.15 5.44
N HIS A 27 -8.13 -14.27 5.75
CA HIS A 27 -8.22 -13.59 7.06
C HIS A 27 -9.62 -13.70 7.71
N ARG A 28 -10.36 -14.77 7.43
CA ARG A 28 -11.72 -14.99 7.97
C ARG A 28 -11.75 -15.06 9.49
N GLU A 29 -10.72 -15.65 10.10
CA GLU A 29 -10.61 -15.82 11.55
C GLU A 29 -9.77 -14.72 12.22
N GLN A 30 -9.08 -13.92 11.43
CA GLN A 30 -8.16 -12.89 11.92
C GLN A 30 -8.59 -11.53 11.39
N PRO A 31 -9.00 -10.61 12.28
CA PRO A 31 -9.53 -9.34 11.83
C PRO A 31 -8.45 -8.51 11.12
N CYS A 32 -8.76 -8.09 9.91
CA CYS A 32 -8.02 -7.08 9.17
C CYS A 32 -8.92 -5.89 8.83
N HIS A 33 -8.32 -4.73 8.63
CA HIS A 33 -8.98 -3.54 8.13
C HIS A 33 -8.27 -3.09 6.85
N ILE A 34 -9.00 -3.08 5.75
CA ILE A 34 -8.49 -2.65 4.44
C ILE A 34 -8.89 -1.19 4.24
N TYR A 35 -7.90 -0.36 3.93
CA TYR A 35 -8.09 1.03 3.50
C TYR A 35 -7.78 1.13 2.01
N VAL A 36 -8.79 1.45 1.21
CA VAL A 36 -8.62 1.71 -0.22
C VAL A 36 -8.46 3.22 -0.42
N ILE A 37 -7.26 3.63 -0.81
CA ILE A 37 -6.89 5.03 -0.95
C ILE A 37 -6.96 5.43 -2.41
N THR A 38 -7.71 6.46 -2.70
CA THR A 38 -7.98 6.89 -4.06
C THR A 38 -8.23 8.40 -4.13
N LYS A 39 -8.07 8.99 -5.31
CA LYS A 39 -8.50 10.36 -5.59
C LYS A 39 -10.00 10.43 -5.85
N SER A 40 -10.52 9.45 -6.57
CA SER A 40 -11.96 9.28 -6.83
C SER A 40 -12.22 7.88 -7.36
N LEU A 41 -13.37 7.31 -6.99
CA LEU A 41 -13.90 6.10 -7.60
C LEU A 41 -15.38 6.35 -7.96
N PRO A 42 -15.90 5.74 -9.03
CA PRO A 42 -17.32 5.65 -9.27
C PRO A 42 -18.05 5.03 -8.07
N GLN A 43 -19.25 5.49 -7.78
CA GLN A 43 -20.03 5.00 -6.65
C GLN A 43 -20.29 3.48 -6.72
N VAL A 44 -20.48 2.94 -7.92
CA VAL A 44 -20.67 1.51 -8.15
C VAL A 44 -19.46 0.68 -7.72
N ASP A 45 -18.24 1.21 -7.88
CA ASP A 45 -17.01 0.52 -7.45
C ASP A 45 -16.88 0.55 -5.93
N VAL A 46 -17.23 1.67 -5.29
CA VAL A 46 -17.26 1.79 -3.83
C VAL A 46 -18.26 0.79 -3.24
N GLU A 47 -19.47 0.76 -3.77
CA GLU A 47 -20.52 -0.20 -3.35
C GLU A 47 -20.09 -1.64 -3.56
N GLY A 48 -19.40 -1.94 -4.67
CA GLY A 48 -18.84 -3.27 -4.93
C GLY A 48 -17.82 -3.69 -3.87
N LEU A 49 -16.91 -2.82 -3.48
CA LEU A 49 -15.94 -3.07 -2.40
C LEU A 49 -16.62 -3.26 -1.04
N GLU A 50 -17.64 -2.46 -0.73
CA GLU A 50 -18.43 -2.58 0.49
C GLU A 50 -19.22 -3.91 0.55
N GLN A 51 -19.78 -4.34 -0.58
CA GLN A 51 -20.45 -5.64 -0.70
C GLN A 51 -19.47 -6.81 -0.48
N ILE A 52 -18.25 -6.73 -1.03
CA ILE A 52 -17.20 -7.71 -0.76
C ILE A 52 -16.91 -7.75 0.74
N ALA A 53 -16.64 -6.60 1.37
CA ALA A 53 -16.35 -6.54 2.80
C ALA A 53 -17.50 -7.13 3.64
N ALA A 54 -18.74 -6.78 3.34
CA ALA A 54 -19.92 -7.28 4.02
C ALA A 54 -20.05 -8.81 3.90
N ARG A 55 -19.77 -9.38 2.71
CA ARG A 55 -19.82 -10.82 2.46
C ARG A 55 -18.85 -11.61 3.35
N TYR A 56 -17.69 -11.04 3.65
CA TYR A 56 -16.67 -11.66 4.49
C TYR A 56 -16.75 -11.25 5.96
N GLY A 57 -17.67 -10.36 6.32
CA GLY A 57 -17.72 -9.75 7.67
C GLY A 57 -16.47 -8.94 7.99
N GLY A 58 -15.76 -8.48 6.95
CA GLY A 58 -14.51 -7.73 7.03
C GLY A 58 -14.73 -6.22 7.20
N ARG A 59 -13.64 -5.50 7.49
CA ARG A 59 -13.66 -4.03 7.57
C ARG A 59 -12.94 -3.44 6.37
N LEU A 60 -13.64 -2.59 5.62
CA LEU A 60 -13.09 -1.85 4.50
C LEU A 60 -13.52 -0.39 4.60
N THR A 61 -12.60 0.52 4.31
CA THR A 61 -12.86 1.96 4.24
C THR A 61 -12.24 2.52 2.98
N VAL A 62 -13.05 3.14 2.13
CA VAL A 62 -12.54 3.92 1.00
C VAL A 62 -12.18 5.32 1.50
N LYS A 63 -10.93 5.71 1.32
CA LYS A 63 -10.42 7.02 1.74
C LYS A 63 -10.04 7.86 0.53
N THR A 64 -10.77 8.92 0.30
CA THR A 64 -10.49 9.85 -0.79
C THR A 64 -9.43 10.87 -0.35
N ILE A 65 -8.45 11.10 -1.22
CA ILE A 65 -7.42 12.11 -1.04
C ILE A 65 -7.73 13.36 -1.85
N HIS A 66 -7.33 14.53 -1.32
CA HIS A 66 -7.51 15.79 -2.01
C HIS A 66 -6.46 15.97 -3.10
N PRO A 67 -6.85 16.37 -4.33
CA PRO A 67 -5.94 16.55 -5.46
C PRO A 67 -4.79 17.51 -5.20
N GLU A 68 -4.99 18.49 -4.34
CA GLU A 68 -4.01 19.53 -4.00
C GLU A 68 -2.72 18.96 -3.40
N ILE A 69 -2.83 17.83 -2.68
CA ILE A 69 -1.69 17.15 -2.05
C ILE A 69 -0.73 16.56 -3.10
N LEU A 70 -1.23 16.37 -4.32
CA LEU A 70 -0.51 15.70 -5.41
C LEU A 70 0.09 16.68 -6.43
N GLN A 71 -0.02 17.99 -6.18
CA GLN A 71 0.50 19.00 -7.10
C GLN A 71 2.02 18.90 -7.24
N GLY A 72 2.50 18.92 -8.47
CA GLY A 72 3.93 18.87 -8.79
C GLY A 72 4.54 17.48 -8.91
N LEU A 73 3.78 16.42 -8.68
CA LEU A 73 4.25 15.06 -8.90
C LEU A 73 4.40 14.77 -10.40
N LYS A 74 5.51 14.10 -10.75
CA LYS A 74 5.77 13.68 -12.14
C LYS A 74 4.99 12.40 -12.43
N VAL A 75 3.97 12.49 -13.24
CA VAL A 75 3.22 11.34 -13.76
C VAL A 75 3.60 11.04 -15.19
N SER A 76 3.48 9.79 -15.59
CA SER A 76 3.74 9.32 -16.95
C SER A 76 2.75 8.18 -17.27
N ASP A 77 2.74 7.72 -18.51
CA ASP A 77 1.90 6.57 -18.90
C ASP A 77 2.24 5.30 -18.10
N ARG A 78 3.51 5.17 -17.67
CA ARG A 78 3.99 4.05 -16.87
C ARG A 78 3.77 4.25 -15.36
N PHE A 79 3.89 5.48 -14.88
CA PHE A 79 3.79 5.82 -13.46
C PHE A 79 2.61 6.74 -13.24
N ARG A 80 1.47 6.13 -12.90
CA ARG A 80 0.24 6.85 -12.59
C ARG A 80 0.34 7.54 -11.22
N GLU A 81 -0.49 8.55 -11.02
CA GLU A 81 -0.54 9.32 -9.78
C GLU A 81 -0.74 8.45 -8.53
N SER A 82 -1.51 7.36 -8.67
CA SER A 82 -1.83 6.42 -7.58
C SER A 82 -0.62 5.76 -6.92
N ILE A 83 0.53 5.65 -7.62
CA ILE A 83 1.75 5.11 -7.00
C ILE A 83 2.30 6.00 -5.88
N TYR A 84 2.03 7.30 -5.93
CA TYR A 84 2.50 8.25 -4.93
C TYR A 84 1.64 8.29 -3.67
N TYR A 85 0.44 7.74 -3.68
CA TYR A 85 -0.46 7.77 -2.53
C TYR A 85 0.11 7.04 -1.31
N ARG A 86 0.99 6.06 -1.54
CA ARG A 86 1.70 5.34 -0.46
C ARG A 86 2.52 6.26 0.44
N PHE A 87 3.05 7.36 -0.11
CA PHE A 87 3.82 8.33 0.66
C PHE A 87 2.96 9.23 1.54
N LEU A 88 1.66 9.24 1.34
CA LEU A 88 0.70 10.00 2.15
C LEU A 88 0.20 9.23 3.38
N LEU A 89 0.55 7.95 3.51
CA LEU A 89 0.05 7.09 4.58
C LEU A 89 0.24 7.69 5.98
N PRO A 90 1.42 8.24 6.34
CA PRO A 90 1.63 8.81 7.67
C PRO A 90 0.71 10.00 7.97
N ASP A 91 0.40 10.81 6.97
CA ASP A 91 -0.49 11.99 7.10
C ASP A 91 -1.96 11.58 7.11
N LEU A 92 -2.32 10.57 6.32
CA LEU A 92 -3.68 10.05 6.23
C LEU A 92 -4.12 9.28 7.48
N PHE A 93 -3.17 8.69 8.19
CA PHE A 93 -3.39 7.82 9.36
C PHE A 93 -2.47 8.21 10.51
N PRO A 94 -2.66 9.41 11.11
CA PRO A 94 -1.75 9.95 12.13
C PRO A 94 -1.68 9.09 13.40
N ASP A 95 -2.75 8.35 13.71
CA ASP A 95 -2.85 7.51 14.92
C ASP A 95 -2.32 6.08 14.72
N GLU A 96 -1.87 5.74 13.50
CA GLU A 96 -1.37 4.41 13.19
C GLU A 96 0.16 4.35 13.27
N GLU A 97 0.68 3.39 14.04
CA GLU A 97 2.13 3.18 14.21
C GLU A 97 2.72 2.34 13.06
N LYS A 98 1.90 1.43 12.50
CA LYS A 98 2.32 0.49 11.46
C LYS A 98 1.21 0.28 10.42
N MET A 99 1.58 0.13 9.15
CA MET A 99 0.67 -0.13 8.05
C MET A 99 1.31 -1.12 7.06
N LEU A 100 0.57 -2.11 6.61
CA LEU A 100 0.97 -2.94 5.49
C LEU A 100 0.45 -2.32 4.20
N TYR A 101 1.34 -1.74 3.42
CA TYR A 101 1.01 -1.28 2.07
C TYR A 101 1.15 -2.44 1.09
N MET A 102 0.21 -2.58 0.19
CA MET A 102 0.28 -3.54 -0.92
C MET A 102 -0.22 -2.88 -2.21
N ASP A 103 0.42 -3.19 -3.33
CA ASP A 103 -0.14 -2.85 -4.64
C ASP A 103 -1.45 -3.62 -4.85
N CYS A 104 -2.41 -2.99 -5.49
CA CYS A 104 -3.78 -3.54 -5.61
C CYS A 104 -3.93 -4.63 -6.68
N ASP A 105 -2.87 -4.98 -7.38
CA ASP A 105 -2.80 -6.07 -8.37
C ASP A 105 -2.12 -7.34 -7.82
N ILE A 106 -1.97 -7.42 -6.51
CA ILE A 106 -1.43 -8.59 -5.80
C ILE A 106 -2.56 -9.53 -5.39
N LEU A 107 -2.29 -10.83 -5.43
CA LEU A 107 -3.16 -11.86 -4.85
C LEU A 107 -2.51 -12.45 -3.60
N VAL A 108 -3.22 -12.37 -2.48
CA VAL A 108 -2.82 -12.99 -1.22
C VAL A 108 -3.22 -14.47 -1.25
N ASN A 109 -2.25 -15.35 -1.02
CA ASN A 109 -2.43 -16.81 -1.08
C ASN A 109 -2.30 -17.49 0.29
N ASP A 110 -2.00 -16.73 1.34
CA ASP A 110 -1.89 -17.24 2.72
C ASP A 110 -2.06 -16.08 3.72
N SER A 111 -2.05 -16.41 5.02
CA SER A 111 -2.17 -15.44 6.09
C SER A 111 -1.02 -14.42 6.11
N LEU A 112 -1.36 -13.14 6.20
CA LEU A 112 -0.40 -12.04 6.34
C LEU A 112 0.06 -11.82 7.80
N GLN A 113 -0.33 -12.71 8.71
CA GLN A 113 -0.10 -12.53 10.16
C GLN A 113 1.39 -12.52 10.52
N GLU A 114 2.18 -13.39 9.93
CA GLU A 114 3.62 -13.45 10.18
C GLU A 114 4.31 -12.20 9.65
N LEU A 115 3.99 -11.78 8.44
CA LEU A 115 4.47 -10.53 7.88
C LEU A 115 4.11 -9.34 8.77
N TRP A 116 2.85 -9.27 9.24
CA TRP A 116 2.42 -8.21 10.13
C TRP A 116 3.16 -8.18 11.47
N ARG A 117 3.60 -9.35 11.98
CA ARG A 117 4.36 -9.47 13.23
C ARG A 117 5.83 -9.14 13.11
N THR A 118 6.35 -9.01 11.89
CA THR A 118 7.76 -8.65 11.66
C THR A 118 8.10 -7.40 12.46
N ASP A 119 9.18 -7.49 13.23
CA ASP A 119 9.71 -6.34 13.96
C ASP A 119 10.40 -5.39 12.99
N ILE A 120 9.97 -4.14 13.03
CA ILE A 120 10.49 -3.05 12.20
C ILE A 120 10.93 -1.86 13.07
N GLU A 121 11.20 -2.09 14.35
CA GLU A 121 11.71 -1.04 15.23
C GLU A 121 13.08 -0.55 14.71
N GLY A 122 13.22 0.76 14.60
CA GLY A 122 14.45 1.40 14.09
C GLY A 122 14.60 1.40 12.57
N TYR A 123 13.70 0.78 11.83
CA TYR A 123 13.70 0.74 10.36
C TYR A 123 12.53 1.55 9.78
N ALA A 124 12.72 2.08 8.59
CA ALA A 124 11.65 2.80 7.87
C ALA A 124 10.53 1.86 7.40
N CYS A 125 10.90 0.68 6.93
CA CYS A 125 9.98 -0.37 6.48
C CYS A 125 10.71 -1.71 6.38
N ALA A 126 9.93 -2.81 6.34
CA ALA A 126 10.39 -4.07 5.79
C ALA A 126 9.91 -4.21 4.34
N VAL A 127 10.75 -4.78 3.49
CA VAL A 127 10.56 -4.87 2.04
C VAL A 127 10.97 -6.23 1.52
N VAL A 128 10.59 -6.54 0.28
CA VAL A 128 11.05 -7.73 -0.45
C VAL A 128 12.12 -7.29 -1.45
N GLU A 129 13.27 -7.99 -1.45
CA GLU A 129 14.33 -7.78 -2.44
C GLU A 129 13.81 -8.06 -3.85
N ASP A 130 14.13 -7.19 -4.79
CA ASP A 130 13.79 -7.37 -6.20
C ASP A 130 14.86 -8.22 -6.88
N GLN A 131 14.57 -9.50 -7.07
CA GLN A 131 15.52 -10.47 -7.63
C GLN A 131 15.75 -10.30 -9.14
N GLU A 132 14.89 -9.56 -9.83
CA GLU A 132 15.01 -9.31 -11.27
C GLU A 132 15.68 -7.96 -11.57
N ALA A 133 15.91 -7.15 -10.54
CA ALA A 133 16.53 -5.85 -10.72
C ALA A 133 18.01 -5.98 -11.10
N ASP A 134 18.42 -5.27 -12.15
CA ASP A 134 19.85 -5.00 -12.40
C ASP A 134 20.32 -3.95 -11.38
N ASP A 135 20.76 -4.45 -10.22
CA ASP A 135 21.16 -3.63 -9.09
C ASP A 135 22.20 -2.56 -9.45
N ILE A 136 23.15 -2.89 -10.32
CA ILE A 136 24.21 -1.95 -10.69
C ILE A 136 23.63 -0.77 -11.46
N THR A 137 22.77 -1.03 -12.43
CA THR A 137 22.16 0.03 -13.24
C THR A 137 21.20 0.88 -12.39
N LEU A 138 20.39 0.25 -11.53
CA LEU A 138 19.45 0.96 -10.67
C LEU A 138 20.17 1.76 -9.58
N GLN A 139 21.16 1.16 -8.91
CA GLN A 139 21.99 1.84 -7.93
C GLN A 139 22.69 3.08 -8.49
N ASN A 140 23.23 2.98 -9.71
CA ASN A 140 23.85 4.13 -10.40
C ASN A 140 22.83 5.25 -10.66
N ARG A 141 21.60 4.91 -11.01
CA ARG A 141 20.54 5.90 -11.31
C ARG A 141 20.04 6.65 -10.09
N ILE A 142 20.01 6.00 -8.92
CA ILE A 142 19.51 6.59 -7.67
C ILE A 142 20.61 6.99 -6.69
N GLY A 143 21.90 6.71 -7.03
CA GLY A 143 23.05 7.07 -6.20
C GLY A 143 23.17 6.27 -4.91
N VAL A 144 22.58 5.08 -4.84
CA VAL A 144 22.67 4.16 -3.68
C VAL A 144 23.51 2.96 -4.09
N TYR A 145 24.58 2.67 -3.35
CA TYR A 145 25.51 1.60 -3.67
C TYR A 145 25.61 0.58 -2.55
N GLY A 146 25.84 -0.68 -2.93
CA GLY A 146 26.16 -1.76 -1.98
C GLY A 146 24.96 -2.32 -1.21
N THR A 147 23.73 -1.99 -1.59
CA THR A 147 22.52 -2.56 -1.03
C THR A 147 21.64 -3.13 -2.15
N PRO A 148 21.00 -4.29 -1.98
CA PRO A 148 20.04 -4.81 -2.94
C PRO A 148 18.92 -3.82 -3.21
N TYR A 149 18.45 -3.80 -4.45
CA TYR A 149 17.23 -3.07 -4.79
C TYR A 149 16.00 -3.83 -4.29
N PHE A 150 14.91 -3.15 -4.00
CA PHE A 150 13.71 -3.78 -3.46
C PHE A 150 12.47 -3.49 -4.31
N ASN A 151 11.57 -4.45 -4.33
CA ASN A 151 10.24 -4.27 -4.89
C ASN A 151 9.35 -3.49 -3.90
N SER A 152 8.74 -2.43 -4.38
CA SER A 152 7.91 -1.55 -3.54
C SER A 152 6.42 -1.91 -3.54
N GLY A 153 6.04 -3.03 -4.13
CA GLY A 153 4.64 -3.49 -4.18
C GLY A 153 4.12 -4.04 -2.87
N VAL A 154 5.02 -4.43 -1.94
CA VAL A 154 4.68 -4.83 -0.56
C VAL A 154 5.63 -4.16 0.40
N LEU A 155 5.10 -3.32 1.29
CA LEU A 155 5.88 -2.58 2.29
C LEU A 155 5.20 -2.70 3.66
N LEU A 156 5.89 -3.25 4.64
CA LEU A 156 5.47 -3.09 6.03
C LEU A 156 6.06 -1.79 6.57
N VAL A 157 5.24 -0.75 6.62
CA VAL A 157 5.66 0.63 6.87
C VAL A 157 5.65 0.93 8.36
N ASN A 158 6.77 1.44 8.89
CA ASN A 158 6.86 2.05 10.21
C ASN A 158 6.43 3.51 10.11
N MET A 159 5.17 3.77 10.44
CA MET A 159 4.54 5.09 10.28
C MET A 159 5.17 6.14 11.19
N ASP A 160 5.55 5.75 12.41
CA ASP A 160 6.24 6.64 13.36
C ASP A 160 7.61 7.03 12.88
N TYR A 161 8.36 6.07 12.34
CA TYR A 161 9.67 6.34 11.75
C TYR A 161 9.53 7.31 10.57
N TRP A 162 8.55 7.08 9.67
CA TRP A 162 8.33 7.95 8.51
C TRP A 162 7.99 9.38 8.93
N ARG A 163 7.11 9.56 9.94
CA ARG A 163 6.79 10.89 10.49
C ARG A 163 8.02 11.56 11.09
N LYS A 164 8.72 10.85 11.98
CA LYS A 164 9.88 11.37 12.70
C LYS A 164 11.03 11.80 11.79
N HIS A 165 11.25 11.05 10.71
CA HIS A 165 12.37 11.25 9.78
C HIS A 165 11.96 11.92 8.47
N ASN A 166 10.72 12.34 8.32
CA ASN A 166 10.17 12.95 7.10
C ASN A 166 10.49 12.11 5.84
N VAL A 167 10.32 10.78 5.91
CA VAL A 167 10.68 9.86 4.81
C VAL A 167 9.90 10.17 3.53
N ALA A 168 8.65 10.65 3.68
CA ALA A 168 7.81 11.09 2.56
C ALA A 168 8.05 12.57 2.18
N CYS A 169 9.14 13.18 2.62
CA CYS A 169 9.41 14.60 2.38
C CYS A 169 9.58 14.88 0.89
N ARG A 170 8.94 15.93 0.47
CA ARG A 170 8.72 16.41 -0.91
C ARG A 170 9.83 17.32 -1.36
#